data_3f1d3b749f841029461598b2e6a7e554
#
_entry.id   3f1d3b749f841029461598b2e6a7e554
#
_cell.length_a   1.000
_cell.length_b   1.000
_cell.length_c   1.000
_cell.angle_alpha   90.00
_cell.angle_beta   90.00
_cell.angle_gamma   90.00
#
_symmetry.space_group_name_H-M   'P 1'
#
loop_
_entity.id
_entity.type
_entity.pdbx_description
1 polymer ?
#
loop_
_entity_poly.entity_id
_entity_poly.type
_entity_poly.pdbx_seq_one_letter_code
_entity_poly.pdbx_strand_id
1 'polypeptide(L)'
;MKINDKVKNYCNECQHETWHNVLFVERTNGSCEEISWSKDFIVLKCAGCDNVCFKTEASDSESYDVDEFGNWIPDIYEEHFPASNEGLGNIENIYEIPVSIKLIYSETIKAITDGCYTLAGIGLRATIEAICNHETITGSNLDTKIKRLASNGLISKDDEKKLHAIRFIGNDAAHDVKAPLKNQVIIALKIIQHLISSKYGMQDEINKYLELPISTYEEFKIMLNKKIRNGILSSTFTLQTLIGKDKRRVDQNNISTFIQQYESEIQDGTNQLLEDVTSQIQASTSNENTITQKIYKIKSN
;
A
#
# COMPACT_ATOMS: atom_id res chain seq x y z
N MET A 1 27.61 -23.29 17.43
CA MET A 1 26.70 -24.08 16.55
C MET A 1 27.48 -25.17 15.80
N LYS A 2 26.77 -26.23 15.32
CA LYS A 2 27.37 -27.32 14.53
C LYS A 2 26.56 -27.52 13.26
N ILE A 3 27.18 -28.09 12.22
CA ILE A 3 26.46 -28.49 10.98
C ILE A 3 25.34 -29.45 11.35
N ASN A 4 24.17 -29.29 10.72
CA ASN A 4 22.91 -29.99 10.97
C ASN A 4 22.17 -29.62 12.28
N ASP A 5 22.67 -28.71 13.07
CA ASP A 5 21.87 -28.14 14.16
C ASP A 5 20.64 -27.39 13.57
N LYS A 6 19.56 -27.31 14.37
CA LYS A 6 18.39 -26.48 14.06
C LYS A 6 18.38 -25.29 15.00
N VAL A 7 18.29 -24.11 14.45
CA VAL A 7 18.25 -22.85 15.19
C VAL A 7 17.03 -22.04 14.79
N LYS A 8 16.49 -21.26 15.72
CA LYS A 8 15.51 -20.24 15.40
C LYS A 8 16.23 -19.02 14.84
N ASN A 9 15.74 -18.49 13.74
CA ASN A 9 16.24 -17.27 13.12
C ASN A 9 15.11 -16.59 12.36
N TYR A 10 15.14 -15.27 12.28
CA TYR A 10 14.19 -14.53 11.48
C TYR A 10 14.44 -14.82 9.98
N CYS A 11 13.38 -15.12 9.24
CA CYS A 11 13.44 -15.33 7.81
C CYS A 11 12.84 -14.14 7.06
N ASN A 12 13.62 -13.48 6.23
CA ASN A 12 13.17 -12.33 5.44
C ASN A 12 12.05 -12.68 4.45
N GLU A 13 12.00 -13.93 3.95
CA GLU A 13 10.94 -14.39 3.04
C GLU A 13 9.67 -14.81 3.79
N CYS A 14 9.81 -15.52 4.91
CA CYS A 14 8.66 -15.93 5.74
C CYS A 14 8.10 -14.78 6.59
N GLN A 15 8.87 -13.71 6.80
CA GLN A 15 8.52 -12.52 7.62
C GLN A 15 8.25 -12.82 9.09
N HIS A 16 8.82 -13.89 9.62
CA HIS A 16 8.75 -14.28 11.04
C HIS A 16 9.89 -15.22 11.42
N GLU A 17 10.06 -15.44 12.72
CA GLU A 17 10.99 -16.45 13.22
C GLU A 17 10.57 -17.86 12.77
N THR A 18 11.51 -18.57 12.15
CA THR A 18 11.35 -19.96 11.72
C THR A 18 12.54 -20.81 12.14
N TRP A 19 12.38 -22.12 12.07
CA TRP A 19 13.51 -23.02 12.22
C TRP A 19 14.38 -22.99 10.96
N HIS A 20 15.70 -22.91 11.17
CA HIS A 20 16.71 -22.99 10.11
C HIS A 20 17.64 -24.16 10.37
N ASN A 21 18.02 -24.85 9.29
CA ASN A 21 19.06 -25.86 9.34
C ASN A 21 20.42 -25.17 9.14
N VAL A 22 21.38 -25.50 9.98
CA VAL A 22 22.77 -25.04 9.87
C VAL A 22 23.45 -25.86 8.78
N LEU A 23 23.78 -25.22 7.64
CA LEU A 23 24.43 -25.89 6.51
C LEU A 23 25.95 -25.86 6.63
N PHE A 24 26.50 -24.78 7.17
CA PHE A 24 27.94 -24.58 7.28
C PHE A 24 28.25 -23.71 8.50
N VAL A 25 29.36 -24.01 9.17
CA VAL A 25 29.93 -23.17 10.26
C VAL A 25 31.43 -23.15 10.09
N GLU A 26 32.02 -21.98 10.05
CA GLU A 26 33.47 -21.77 10.15
C GLU A 26 33.74 -20.86 11.34
N ARG A 27 34.64 -21.25 12.21
CA ARG A 27 35.05 -20.46 13.38
C ARG A 27 36.44 -19.92 13.22
N THR A 28 36.59 -18.63 13.39
CA THR A 28 37.88 -17.97 13.58
C THR A 28 37.98 -17.49 15.03
N ASN A 29 39.17 -17.52 15.59
CA ASN A 29 39.47 -17.00 16.92
C ASN A 29 40.86 -16.39 16.95
N GLY A 30 41.09 -15.56 17.93
CA GLY A 30 42.39 -14.92 18.14
C GLY A 30 42.46 -14.27 19.48
N SER A 31 43.65 -13.75 19.82
CA SER A 31 43.86 -12.97 21.02
C SER A 31 44.79 -11.80 20.71
N CYS A 32 44.54 -10.68 21.37
CA CYS A 32 45.37 -9.49 21.33
C CYS A 32 45.50 -9.02 22.80
N GLU A 33 46.74 -9.00 23.30
CA GLU A 33 47.01 -8.74 24.72
C GLU A 33 46.23 -9.70 25.63
N GLU A 34 45.37 -9.18 26.51
CA GLU A 34 44.56 -9.96 27.46
C GLU A 34 43.15 -10.31 26.88
N ILE A 35 42.78 -9.76 25.72
CA ILE A 35 41.46 -9.95 25.10
C ILE A 35 41.50 -11.12 24.12
N SER A 36 40.67 -12.13 24.32
CA SER A 36 40.40 -13.19 23.36
C SER A 36 39.07 -12.98 22.66
N TRP A 37 39.01 -13.29 21.41
CA TRP A 37 37.78 -13.15 20.59
C TRP A 37 37.53 -14.38 19.76
N SER A 38 36.25 -14.59 19.40
CA SER A 38 35.83 -15.58 18.44
C SER A 38 34.79 -15.00 17.50
N LYS A 39 34.80 -15.48 16.24
CA LYS A 39 33.79 -15.13 15.24
C LYS A 39 33.39 -16.39 14.48
N ASP A 40 32.10 -16.71 14.48
CA ASP A 40 31.48 -17.76 13.71
C ASP A 40 30.87 -17.19 12.44
N PHE A 41 31.12 -17.85 11.31
CA PHE A 41 30.54 -17.59 10.01
C PHE A 41 29.58 -18.74 9.69
N ILE A 42 28.29 -18.44 9.55
CA ILE A 42 27.24 -19.44 9.59
C ILE A 42 26.35 -19.30 8.36
N VAL A 43 26.13 -20.39 7.63
CA VAL A 43 25.13 -20.47 6.55
C VAL A 43 23.92 -21.22 7.05
N LEU A 44 22.74 -20.57 6.96
CA LEU A 44 21.47 -21.08 7.44
C LEU A 44 20.50 -21.28 6.27
N LYS A 45 19.71 -22.36 6.32
CA LYS A 45 18.62 -22.62 5.38
C LYS A 45 17.29 -22.69 6.13
N CYS A 46 16.34 -21.83 5.75
CA CYS A 46 15.01 -21.82 6.34
C CYS A 46 14.29 -23.15 6.07
N ALA A 47 13.71 -23.76 7.11
CA ALA A 47 12.95 -24.99 6.99
C ALA A 47 11.52 -24.77 6.42
N GLY A 48 11.05 -23.54 6.33
CA GLY A 48 9.73 -23.19 5.79
C GLY A 48 9.72 -22.90 4.30
N CYS A 49 10.69 -22.10 3.80
CA CYS A 49 10.69 -21.61 2.40
C CYS A 49 12.00 -21.94 1.64
N ASP A 50 12.91 -22.69 2.24
CA ASP A 50 14.23 -23.03 1.67
C ASP A 50 15.17 -21.84 1.40
N ASN A 51 14.80 -20.62 1.80
CA ASN A 51 15.67 -19.45 1.67
C ASN A 51 16.97 -19.66 2.43
N VAL A 52 18.09 -19.21 1.85
CA VAL A 52 19.43 -19.30 2.44
C VAL A 52 19.89 -17.93 2.86
N CYS A 53 20.36 -17.80 4.10
CA CYS A 53 20.98 -16.61 4.61
C CYS A 53 22.34 -16.94 5.25
N PHE A 54 23.16 -15.90 5.38
CA PHE A 54 24.44 -15.96 6.04
C PHE A 54 24.39 -15.07 7.28
N LYS A 55 24.93 -15.52 8.40
CA LYS A 55 25.09 -14.69 9.57
C LYS A 55 26.49 -14.82 10.20
N THR A 56 26.93 -13.80 10.90
CA THR A 56 28.11 -13.90 11.75
C THR A 56 27.71 -13.69 13.20
N GLU A 57 28.38 -14.43 14.10
CA GLU A 57 28.28 -14.26 15.54
C GLU A 57 29.70 -13.99 16.06
N ALA A 58 29.89 -12.84 16.71
CA ALA A 58 31.17 -12.46 17.30
C ALA A 58 30.99 -12.26 18.80
N SER A 59 32.00 -12.67 19.58
CA SER A 59 32.09 -12.43 21.02
C SER A 59 33.54 -12.24 21.43
N ASP A 60 33.76 -11.53 22.53
CA ASP A 60 35.09 -11.36 23.15
C ASP A 60 35.05 -11.65 24.64
N SER A 61 36.24 -11.69 25.28
CA SER A 61 36.36 -11.99 26.69
C SER A 61 36.10 -10.83 27.64
N GLU A 62 35.80 -9.66 27.13
CA GLU A 62 35.53 -8.45 27.93
C GLU A 62 34.08 -7.99 27.84
N SER A 63 33.33 -8.44 26.80
CA SER A 63 31.94 -8.04 26.58
C SER A 63 30.98 -9.08 27.16
N TYR A 64 30.21 -8.66 28.16
CA TYR A 64 29.22 -9.51 28.82
C TYR A 64 27.87 -8.78 28.92
N ASP A 65 26.81 -9.55 28.81
CA ASP A 65 25.44 -9.16 29.13
C ASP A 65 24.96 -9.94 30.38
N VAL A 66 23.77 -9.63 30.86
CA VAL A 66 23.17 -10.30 32.03
C VAL A 66 21.86 -10.94 31.58
N ASP A 67 21.71 -12.25 31.79
CA ASP A 67 20.50 -12.97 31.51
C ASP A 67 19.33 -12.60 32.43
N GLU A 68 18.13 -13.10 32.17
CA GLU A 68 16.93 -12.85 32.98
C GLU A 68 17.04 -13.38 34.44
N PHE A 69 18.04 -14.23 34.73
CA PHE A 69 18.30 -14.79 36.05
C PHE A 69 19.46 -14.07 36.78
N GLY A 70 20.05 -13.04 36.13
CA GLY A 70 21.17 -12.27 36.67
C GLY A 70 22.54 -12.90 36.49
N ASN A 71 22.69 -13.92 35.63
CA ASN A 71 23.98 -14.52 35.31
C ASN A 71 24.70 -13.75 34.21
N TRP A 72 26.03 -13.60 34.34
CA TRP A 72 26.85 -13.03 33.28
C TRP A 72 26.96 -14.01 32.09
N ILE A 73 26.56 -13.57 30.92
CA ILE A 73 26.68 -14.30 29.65
C ILE A 73 27.53 -13.48 28.68
N PRO A 74 28.33 -14.12 27.80
CA PRO A 74 29.04 -13.39 26.77
C PRO A 74 28.07 -12.58 25.90
N ASP A 75 28.36 -11.29 25.69
CA ASP A 75 27.63 -10.51 24.71
C ASP A 75 27.97 -11.01 23.30
N ILE A 76 26.94 -11.30 22.49
CA ILE A 76 27.08 -11.85 21.15
C ILE A 76 26.61 -10.81 20.15
N TYR A 77 27.55 -10.29 19.38
CA TYR A 77 27.25 -9.40 18.27
C TYR A 77 26.92 -10.19 17.02
N GLU A 78 25.70 -10.03 16.51
CA GLU A 78 25.19 -10.73 15.33
C GLU A 78 25.06 -9.78 14.13
N GLU A 79 25.50 -10.25 12.95
CA GLU A 79 25.23 -9.60 11.65
C GLU A 79 24.56 -10.59 10.73
N HIS A 80 23.53 -10.16 10.02
CA HIS A 80 22.77 -10.98 9.06
C HIS A 80 22.95 -10.49 7.62
N PHE A 81 23.07 -11.44 6.68
CA PHE A 81 23.23 -11.16 5.26
C PHE A 81 22.28 -12.06 4.42
N PRO A 82 21.30 -11.49 3.68
CA PRO A 82 20.96 -10.06 3.69
C PRO A 82 20.54 -9.60 5.10
N ALA A 83 20.69 -8.30 5.36
CA ALA A 83 20.33 -7.72 6.66
C ALA A 83 18.86 -8.01 7.00
N SER A 84 18.57 -8.24 8.29
CA SER A 84 17.24 -8.60 8.77
C SER A 84 16.25 -7.44 8.58
N ASN A 85 15.10 -7.73 7.99
CA ASN A 85 13.98 -6.80 7.89
C ASN A 85 12.94 -6.99 9.03
N GLU A 86 13.36 -7.63 10.12
CA GLU A 86 12.54 -7.84 11.31
C GLU A 86 12.00 -6.52 11.88
N GLY A 87 10.70 -6.50 12.17
CA GLY A 87 10.02 -5.33 12.73
C GLY A 87 9.72 -4.21 11.73
N LEU A 88 10.19 -4.30 10.47
CA LEU A 88 9.90 -3.29 9.45
C LEU A 88 8.48 -3.37 8.93
N GLY A 89 7.81 -4.53 9.07
CA GLY A 89 6.50 -4.79 8.48
C GLY A 89 6.56 -4.91 6.95
N ASN A 90 5.45 -5.33 6.38
CA ASN A 90 5.32 -5.44 4.93
C ASN A 90 4.02 -4.76 4.47
N ILE A 91 4.00 -4.26 3.25
CA ILE A 91 2.77 -3.81 2.62
C ILE A 91 2.20 -5.01 1.86
N GLU A 92 1.00 -5.44 2.26
CA GLU A 92 0.23 -6.41 1.50
C GLU A 92 -0.12 -5.83 0.12
N ASN A 93 -0.20 -6.68 -0.89
CA ASN A 93 -0.56 -6.27 -2.27
C ASN A 93 0.35 -5.17 -2.85
N ILE A 94 1.65 -5.26 -2.61
CA ILE A 94 2.65 -4.30 -3.12
C ILE A 94 2.58 -4.11 -4.66
N TYR A 95 1.93 -5.01 -5.38
CA TYR A 95 1.74 -4.93 -6.83
C TYR A 95 0.68 -3.89 -7.25
N GLU A 96 -0.25 -3.53 -6.36
CA GLU A 96 -1.27 -2.49 -6.60
C GLU A 96 -0.71 -1.08 -6.40
N ILE A 97 0.46 -0.96 -5.77
CA ILE A 97 1.09 0.32 -5.50
C ILE A 97 1.68 0.91 -6.80
N PRO A 98 1.44 2.20 -7.09
CA PRO A 98 2.04 2.88 -8.24
C PRO A 98 3.55 2.72 -8.30
N VAL A 99 4.09 2.43 -9.49
CA VAL A 99 5.50 2.06 -9.70
C VAL A 99 6.47 3.08 -9.10
N SER A 100 6.20 4.39 -9.26
CA SER A 100 7.05 5.45 -8.71
C SER A 100 7.13 5.45 -7.19
N ILE A 101 6.01 5.18 -6.52
CA ILE A 101 5.94 5.09 -5.06
C ILE A 101 6.64 3.82 -4.59
N LYS A 102 6.35 2.68 -5.23
CA LYS A 102 6.94 1.38 -4.93
C LYS A 102 8.47 1.41 -5.03
N LEU A 103 9.02 2.05 -6.06
CA LEU A 103 10.46 2.12 -6.26
C LEU A 103 11.15 2.82 -5.07
N ILE A 104 10.75 4.07 -4.77
CA ILE A 104 11.39 4.85 -3.70
C ILE A 104 11.14 4.23 -2.32
N TYR A 105 9.95 3.66 -2.09
CA TYR A 105 9.63 2.93 -0.87
C TYR A 105 10.57 1.72 -0.68
N SER A 106 10.78 0.92 -1.72
CA SER A 106 11.65 -0.26 -1.66
C SER A 106 13.12 0.10 -1.41
N GLU A 107 13.61 1.19 -2.00
CA GLU A 107 14.96 1.71 -1.73
C GLU A 107 15.08 2.23 -0.28
N THR A 108 14.02 2.87 0.22
CA THR A 108 13.96 3.34 1.61
C THR A 108 14.02 2.18 2.60
N ILE A 109 13.28 1.08 2.34
CA ILE A 109 13.35 -0.14 3.17
C ILE A 109 14.78 -0.68 3.19
N LYS A 110 15.45 -0.79 2.05
CA LYS A 110 16.85 -1.25 2.00
C LYS A 110 17.76 -0.37 2.84
N ALA A 111 17.64 0.96 2.71
CA ALA A 111 18.44 1.89 3.52
C ALA A 111 18.21 1.71 5.03
N ILE A 112 16.96 1.42 5.44
CA ILE A 112 16.63 1.14 6.85
C ILE A 112 17.25 -0.18 7.29
N THR A 113 17.10 -1.22 6.48
CA THR A 113 17.62 -2.56 6.76
C THR A 113 19.14 -2.55 6.93
N ASP A 114 19.83 -1.78 6.08
CA ASP A 114 21.29 -1.63 6.12
C ASP A 114 21.77 -0.62 7.18
N GLY A 115 20.88 -0.08 8.04
CA GLY A 115 21.23 0.89 9.06
C GLY A 115 21.62 2.28 8.55
N CYS A 116 21.40 2.56 7.25
CA CYS A 116 21.69 3.85 6.62
C CYS A 116 20.62 4.90 6.92
N TYR A 117 20.44 5.26 8.20
CA TYR A 117 19.30 6.06 8.65
C TYR A 117 19.22 7.47 8.07
N THR A 118 20.34 8.10 7.73
CA THR A 118 20.34 9.38 7.00
C THR A 118 19.67 9.25 5.64
N LEU A 119 20.06 8.24 4.85
CA LEU A 119 19.44 7.96 3.55
C LEU A 119 17.98 7.53 3.70
N ALA A 120 17.67 6.75 4.75
CA ALA A 120 16.31 6.36 5.07
C ALA A 120 15.41 7.58 5.36
N GLY A 121 15.88 8.56 6.13
CA GLY A 121 15.13 9.80 6.39
C GLY A 121 14.83 10.57 5.11
N ILE A 122 15.80 10.70 4.22
CA ILE A 122 15.62 11.30 2.88
C ILE A 122 14.63 10.49 2.05
N GLY A 123 14.74 9.15 2.04
CA GLY A 123 13.87 8.23 1.32
C GLY A 123 12.41 8.30 1.80
N LEU A 124 12.17 8.36 3.12
CA LEU A 124 10.83 8.54 3.70
C LEU A 124 10.18 9.85 3.22
N ARG A 125 10.95 10.95 3.23
CA ARG A 125 10.49 12.24 2.68
C ARG A 125 10.18 12.16 1.19
N ALA A 126 11.06 11.53 0.41
CA ALA A 126 10.88 11.33 -1.02
C ALA A 126 9.67 10.44 -1.34
N THR A 127 9.34 9.46 -0.49
CA THR A 127 8.14 8.63 -0.63
C THR A 127 6.87 9.48 -0.49
N ILE A 128 6.80 10.42 0.47
CA ILE A 128 5.67 11.36 0.57
C ILE A 128 5.58 12.22 -0.69
N GLU A 129 6.70 12.68 -1.22
CA GLU A 129 6.72 13.48 -2.44
C GLU A 129 6.23 12.67 -3.66
N ALA A 130 6.61 11.39 -3.76
CA ALA A 130 6.13 10.49 -4.81
C ALA A 130 4.62 10.28 -4.73
N ILE A 131 4.06 10.14 -3.51
CA ILE A 131 2.60 10.08 -3.28
C ILE A 131 1.94 11.37 -3.77
N CYS A 132 2.45 12.54 -3.37
CA CYS A 132 1.90 13.83 -3.81
C CYS A 132 1.92 13.97 -5.35
N ASN A 133 3.00 13.55 -5.99
CA ASN A 133 3.13 13.64 -7.44
C ASN A 133 2.16 12.68 -8.15
N HIS A 134 1.99 11.46 -7.64
CA HIS A 134 1.02 10.50 -8.18
C HIS A 134 -0.41 11.04 -8.07
N GLU A 135 -0.76 11.64 -6.95
CA GLU A 135 -2.06 12.29 -6.73
C GLU A 135 -2.20 13.64 -7.45
N THR A 136 -1.26 14.00 -8.32
CA THR A 136 -1.24 15.27 -9.06
C THR A 136 -1.33 16.52 -8.17
N ILE A 137 -0.85 16.41 -6.92
CA ILE A 137 -0.81 17.52 -5.98
C ILE A 137 0.34 18.47 -6.31
N THR A 138 0.02 19.65 -6.78
CA THR A 138 0.99 20.69 -7.07
C THR A 138 1.35 21.49 -5.81
N GLY A 139 2.52 22.11 -5.78
CA GLY A 139 2.96 22.96 -4.66
C GLY A 139 4.41 23.38 -4.83
N SER A 140 4.78 24.54 -4.30
CA SER A 140 6.16 25.07 -4.37
C SER A 140 7.16 24.26 -3.54
N ASN A 141 6.68 23.54 -2.53
CA ASN A 141 7.48 22.70 -1.65
C ASN A 141 6.61 21.59 -1.04
N LEU A 142 7.24 20.64 -0.37
CA LEU A 142 6.54 19.49 0.24
C LEU A 142 5.57 19.91 1.36
N ASP A 143 5.85 20.99 2.10
CA ASP A 143 4.92 21.56 3.09
C ASP A 143 3.57 21.89 2.46
N THR A 144 3.60 22.64 1.37
CA THR A 144 2.39 23.02 0.62
C THR A 144 1.68 21.80 0.03
N LYS A 145 2.43 20.82 -0.49
CA LYS A 145 1.85 19.59 -1.04
C LYS A 145 1.12 18.78 0.04
N ILE A 146 1.71 18.59 1.22
CA ILE A 146 1.08 17.86 2.34
C ILE A 146 -0.22 18.55 2.79
N LYS A 147 -0.21 19.88 2.94
CA LYS A 147 -1.41 20.64 3.27
C LYS A 147 -2.52 20.47 2.23
N ARG A 148 -2.16 20.42 0.94
CA ARG A 148 -3.11 20.18 -0.15
C ARG A 148 -3.65 18.77 -0.17
N LEU A 149 -2.86 17.75 0.17
CA LEU A 149 -3.38 16.38 0.37
C LEU A 149 -4.53 16.37 1.38
N ALA A 150 -4.37 17.06 2.51
CA ALA A 150 -5.40 17.13 3.54
C ALA A 150 -6.60 17.99 3.12
N SER A 151 -6.39 19.15 2.50
CA SER A 151 -7.49 20.02 2.05
C SER A 151 -8.33 19.40 0.93
N ASN A 152 -7.74 18.52 0.12
CA ASN A 152 -8.43 17.75 -0.91
C ASN A 152 -9.10 16.47 -0.36
N GLY A 153 -9.05 16.23 0.97
CA GLY A 153 -9.68 15.06 1.59
C GLY A 153 -8.95 13.73 1.34
N LEU A 154 -7.71 13.77 0.81
CA LEU A 154 -6.94 12.57 0.50
C LEU A 154 -6.28 11.95 1.73
N ILE A 155 -6.08 12.75 2.78
CA ILE A 155 -5.60 12.32 4.10
C ILE A 155 -6.34 13.07 5.20
N SER A 156 -6.33 12.53 6.42
CA SER A 156 -6.88 13.23 7.59
C SER A 156 -5.99 14.37 8.05
N LYS A 157 -6.55 15.29 8.87
CA LYS A 157 -5.77 16.36 9.53
C LYS A 157 -4.73 15.81 10.52
N ASP A 158 -4.97 14.64 11.07
CA ASP A 158 -4.01 13.99 11.96
C ASP A 158 -2.84 13.41 11.15
N ASP A 159 -3.12 12.80 9.99
CA ASP A 159 -2.08 12.30 9.10
C ASP A 159 -1.24 13.44 8.50
N GLU A 160 -1.84 14.60 8.21
CA GLU A 160 -1.10 15.81 7.81
C GLU A 160 0.02 16.13 8.81
N LYS A 161 -0.30 16.14 10.12
CA LYS A 161 0.70 16.39 11.18
C LYS A 161 1.81 15.36 11.19
N LYS A 162 1.46 14.08 11.06
CA LYS A 162 2.44 12.97 11.01
C LYS A 162 3.35 13.10 9.81
N LEU A 163 2.81 13.41 8.62
CA LEU A 163 3.62 13.61 7.42
C LEU A 163 4.55 14.84 7.52
N HIS A 164 4.11 15.91 8.20
CA HIS A 164 5.01 17.03 8.50
C HIS A 164 6.15 16.63 9.43
N ALA A 165 5.92 15.78 10.43
CA ALA A 165 7.00 15.27 11.29
C ALA A 165 8.02 14.45 10.48
N ILE A 166 7.56 13.60 9.55
CA ILE A 166 8.45 12.85 8.64
C ILE A 166 9.23 13.79 7.73
N ARG A 167 8.58 14.83 7.21
CA ARG A 167 9.24 15.88 6.40
C ARG A 167 10.38 16.55 7.17
N PHE A 168 10.20 16.83 8.47
CA PHE A 168 11.28 17.41 9.30
C PHE A 168 12.45 16.45 9.43
N ILE A 169 12.20 15.16 9.75
CA ILE A 169 13.24 14.13 9.80
C ILE A 169 14.05 14.10 8.49
N GLY A 170 13.36 14.10 7.35
CA GLY A 170 14.03 14.06 6.05
C GLY A 170 14.76 15.34 5.68
N ASN A 171 14.31 16.51 6.13
CA ASN A 171 15.02 17.78 5.94
C ASN A 171 16.30 17.82 6.77
N ASP A 172 16.22 17.47 8.06
CA ASP A 172 17.39 17.44 8.95
C ASP A 172 18.45 16.45 8.43
N ALA A 173 18.00 15.29 7.93
CA ALA A 173 18.88 14.31 7.31
C ALA A 173 19.57 14.83 6.03
N ALA A 174 18.86 15.59 5.21
CA ALA A 174 19.37 16.10 3.92
C ALA A 174 20.28 17.33 4.06
N HIS A 175 19.94 18.25 4.96
CA HIS A 175 20.60 19.55 5.06
C HIS A 175 21.62 19.61 6.19
N ASP A 176 21.32 19.02 7.33
CA ASP A 176 22.18 19.05 8.52
C ASP A 176 23.05 17.79 8.66
N VAL A 177 22.88 16.83 7.71
CA VAL A 177 23.53 15.50 7.73
C VAL A 177 23.34 14.80 9.09
N LYS A 178 22.24 15.10 9.77
CA LYS A 178 21.91 14.54 11.06
C LYS A 178 21.15 13.22 10.88
N ALA A 179 21.80 12.12 11.26
CA ALA A 179 21.17 10.82 11.21
C ALA A 179 20.01 10.76 12.22
N PRO A 180 18.78 10.42 11.78
CA PRO A 180 17.68 10.19 12.70
C PRO A 180 17.93 8.91 13.53
N LEU A 181 17.31 8.83 14.71
CA LEU A 181 17.37 7.63 15.53
C LEU A 181 16.59 6.48 14.85
N LYS A 182 17.05 5.24 15.05
CA LYS A 182 16.41 4.02 14.53
C LYS A 182 14.89 4.03 14.78
N ASN A 183 14.47 4.30 16.03
CA ASN A 183 13.05 4.31 16.40
C ASN A 183 12.24 5.39 15.67
N GLN A 184 12.82 6.56 15.39
CA GLN A 184 12.16 7.61 14.62
C GLN A 184 11.90 7.14 13.18
N VAL A 185 12.87 6.50 12.55
CA VAL A 185 12.78 5.96 11.19
C VAL A 185 11.72 4.84 11.13
N ILE A 186 11.71 3.92 12.09
CA ILE A 186 10.75 2.81 12.15
C ILE A 186 9.31 3.33 12.31
N ILE A 187 9.08 4.30 13.20
CA ILE A 187 7.75 4.89 13.39
C ILE A 187 7.31 5.63 12.11
N ALA A 188 8.20 6.40 11.49
CA ALA A 188 7.93 7.10 10.24
C ALA A 188 7.59 6.13 9.10
N LEU A 189 8.32 5.00 9.01
CA LEU A 189 8.04 3.94 8.06
C LEU A 189 6.63 3.36 8.26
N LYS A 190 6.24 3.02 9.49
CA LYS A 190 4.90 2.48 9.80
C LYS A 190 3.77 3.45 9.42
N ILE A 191 3.97 4.75 9.60
CA ILE A 191 3.02 5.77 9.17
C ILE A 191 2.86 5.76 7.64
N ILE A 192 3.98 5.72 6.91
CA ILE A 192 3.97 5.65 5.44
C ILE A 192 3.35 4.35 4.94
N GLN A 193 3.67 3.21 5.55
CA GLN A 193 3.05 1.91 5.23
C GLN A 193 1.54 1.95 5.39
N HIS A 194 1.06 2.49 6.51
CA HIS A 194 -0.37 2.65 6.75
C HIS A 194 -1.03 3.52 5.66
N LEU A 195 -0.42 4.64 5.32
CA LEU A 195 -0.94 5.53 4.27
C LEU A 195 -0.99 4.83 2.90
N ILE A 196 0.09 4.15 2.50
CA ILE A 196 0.16 3.44 1.22
C ILE A 196 -0.85 2.29 1.18
N SER A 197 -0.91 1.46 2.23
CA SER A 197 -1.84 0.32 2.29
C SER A 197 -3.30 0.78 2.27
N SER A 198 -3.64 1.81 3.05
CA SER A 198 -4.99 2.38 3.09
C SER A 198 -5.42 2.98 1.74
N LYS A 199 -4.48 3.56 0.99
CA LYS A 199 -4.79 4.31 -0.23
C LYS A 199 -4.75 3.44 -1.49
N TYR A 200 -3.84 2.48 -1.55
CA TYR A 200 -3.58 1.70 -2.76
C TYR A 200 -3.74 0.18 -2.57
N GLY A 201 -3.41 -0.34 -1.40
CA GLY A 201 -3.22 -1.78 -1.19
C GLY A 201 -4.50 -2.62 -1.10
N MET A 202 -5.70 -2.02 -1.16
CA MET A 202 -6.99 -2.74 -1.06
C MET A 202 -8.00 -2.33 -2.12
N GLN A 203 -7.60 -1.56 -3.14
CA GLN A 203 -8.56 -0.97 -4.09
C GLN A 203 -9.26 -2.03 -4.94
N ASP A 204 -8.55 -3.05 -5.38
CA ASP A 204 -9.14 -4.13 -6.18
C ASP A 204 -10.12 -4.97 -5.34
N GLU A 205 -9.77 -5.29 -4.09
CA GLU A 205 -10.65 -6.01 -3.18
C GLU A 205 -11.89 -5.19 -2.81
N ILE A 206 -11.71 -3.90 -2.50
CA ILE A 206 -12.81 -2.97 -2.24
C ILE A 206 -13.75 -2.93 -3.44
N ASN A 207 -13.23 -2.73 -4.65
CA ASN A 207 -14.03 -2.65 -5.87
C ASN A 207 -14.75 -3.97 -6.21
N LYS A 208 -14.18 -5.11 -5.77
CA LYS A 208 -14.75 -6.44 -6.00
C LYS A 208 -15.83 -6.82 -4.99
N TYR A 209 -15.64 -6.48 -3.73
CA TYR A 209 -16.47 -6.99 -2.63
C TYR A 209 -17.36 -5.93 -1.96
N LEU A 210 -17.07 -4.64 -2.12
CA LEU A 210 -17.80 -3.57 -1.46
C LEU A 210 -18.59 -2.71 -2.47
N GLU A 211 -19.78 -2.32 -2.05
CA GLU A 211 -20.61 -1.35 -2.77
C GLU A 211 -20.37 0.05 -2.20
N LEU A 212 -19.37 0.77 -2.72
CA LEU A 212 -19.05 2.12 -2.24
C LEU A 212 -20.14 3.13 -2.59
N PRO A 213 -20.32 4.20 -1.78
CA PRO A 213 -21.11 5.35 -2.17
C PRO A 213 -20.61 5.96 -3.49
N ILE A 214 -21.53 6.51 -4.26
CA ILE A 214 -21.28 7.16 -5.55
C ILE A 214 -21.43 8.65 -5.36
N SER A 215 -20.33 9.38 -5.47
CA SER A 215 -20.25 10.83 -5.19
C SER A 215 -20.16 11.68 -6.46
N THR A 216 -19.65 11.11 -7.55
CA THR A 216 -19.42 11.81 -8.82
C THR A 216 -20.24 11.22 -9.97
N TYR A 217 -20.47 12.04 -10.99
CA TYR A 217 -21.15 11.57 -12.20
C TYR A 217 -20.37 10.48 -12.94
N GLU A 218 -19.05 10.56 -12.98
CA GLU A 218 -18.23 9.54 -13.62
C GLU A 218 -18.36 8.16 -12.92
N GLU A 219 -18.36 8.12 -11.59
CA GLU A 219 -18.63 6.88 -10.83
C GLU A 219 -20.03 6.33 -11.14
N PHE A 220 -21.02 7.21 -11.24
CA PHE A 220 -22.38 6.83 -11.60
C PHE A 220 -22.44 6.22 -13.01
N LYS A 221 -21.79 6.84 -13.98
CA LYS A 221 -21.67 6.37 -15.36
C LYS A 221 -20.97 5.02 -15.45
N ILE A 222 -19.85 4.85 -14.71
CA ILE A 222 -19.13 3.57 -14.66
C ILE A 222 -20.04 2.47 -14.10
N MET A 223 -20.79 2.72 -13.05
CA MET A 223 -21.73 1.77 -12.45
C MET A 223 -22.80 1.34 -13.46
N LEU A 224 -23.44 2.29 -14.18
CA LEU A 224 -24.43 1.97 -15.20
C LEU A 224 -23.83 1.19 -16.36
N ASN A 225 -22.69 1.61 -16.88
CA ASN A 225 -22.02 0.95 -17.99
C ASN A 225 -21.60 -0.49 -17.65
N LYS A 226 -21.17 -0.74 -16.40
CA LYS A 226 -20.88 -2.09 -15.90
C LYS A 226 -22.12 -2.98 -15.91
N LYS A 227 -23.29 -2.47 -15.49
CA LYS A 227 -24.55 -3.20 -15.52
C LYS A 227 -24.99 -3.54 -16.94
N ILE A 228 -24.89 -2.58 -17.86
CA ILE A 228 -25.23 -2.79 -19.28
C ILE A 228 -24.35 -3.89 -19.89
N ARG A 229 -23.05 -3.86 -19.67
CA ARG A 229 -22.11 -4.86 -20.19
C ARG A 229 -22.29 -6.25 -19.59
N ASN A 230 -22.78 -6.35 -18.36
CA ASN A 230 -23.02 -7.65 -17.70
C ASN A 230 -24.28 -8.37 -18.20
N GLY A 231 -25.05 -7.80 -19.13
CA GLY A 231 -26.07 -8.50 -19.91
C GLY A 231 -27.33 -8.96 -19.17
N ILE A 232 -27.65 -8.41 -18.00
CA ILE A 232 -28.80 -8.85 -17.17
C ILE A 232 -30.06 -8.04 -17.48
N LEU A 233 -30.20 -7.51 -18.68
CA LEU A 233 -31.30 -6.59 -19.01
C LEU A 233 -32.27 -7.21 -19.99
N SER A 234 -33.55 -6.94 -19.77
CA SER A 234 -34.60 -7.14 -20.79
C SER A 234 -34.29 -6.35 -22.08
N SER A 235 -34.93 -6.70 -23.18
CA SER A 235 -34.71 -6.03 -24.46
C SER A 235 -34.89 -4.51 -24.41
N THR A 236 -35.75 -4.03 -23.46
CA THR A 236 -36.03 -2.62 -23.22
C THR A 236 -36.16 -2.38 -21.68
N PHE A 237 -35.74 -1.22 -21.19
CA PHE A 237 -35.78 -0.86 -19.78
C PHE A 237 -35.79 0.66 -19.57
N THR A 238 -36.10 1.08 -18.37
CA THR A 238 -35.95 2.48 -17.92
C THR A 238 -34.63 2.66 -17.15
N LEU A 239 -34.13 3.87 -17.05
CA LEU A 239 -32.95 4.15 -16.21
C LEU A 239 -33.22 3.83 -14.74
N GLN A 240 -34.44 4.00 -14.27
CA GLN A 240 -34.80 3.61 -12.89
C GLN A 240 -34.64 2.12 -12.67
N THR A 241 -35.07 1.28 -13.63
CA THR A 241 -34.89 -0.18 -13.57
C THR A 241 -33.42 -0.56 -13.64
N LEU A 242 -32.62 0.13 -14.48
CA LEU A 242 -31.19 -0.07 -14.59
C LEU A 242 -30.46 0.28 -13.29
N ILE A 243 -30.78 1.43 -12.69
CA ILE A 243 -30.19 1.86 -11.40
C ILE A 243 -30.57 0.84 -10.32
N GLY A 244 -31.85 0.49 -10.19
CA GLY A 244 -32.37 -0.51 -9.25
C GLY A 244 -31.94 -0.24 -7.80
N LYS A 245 -31.42 -1.26 -7.13
CA LYS A 245 -30.97 -1.18 -5.72
C LYS A 245 -29.80 -0.21 -5.49
N ASP A 246 -29.02 0.08 -6.53
CA ASP A 246 -27.85 0.97 -6.41
C ASP A 246 -28.23 2.44 -6.23
N LYS A 247 -29.53 2.78 -6.34
CA LYS A 247 -30.04 4.10 -5.95
C LYS A 247 -29.60 4.53 -4.56
N ARG A 248 -29.50 3.58 -3.62
CA ARG A 248 -29.06 3.81 -2.24
C ARG A 248 -27.60 4.29 -2.11
N ARG A 249 -26.79 4.06 -3.15
CA ARG A 249 -25.36 4.44 -3.18
C ARG A 249 -25.13 5.88 -3.62
N VAL A 250 -26.15 6.52 -4.21
CA VAL A 250 -26.07 7.88 -4.72
C VAL A 250 -26.79 8.83 -3.74
N ASP A 251 -26.16 9.97 -3.46
CA ASP A 251 -26.82 11.01 -2.66
C ASP A 251 -28.13 11.46 -3.32
N GLN A 252 -29.19 11.61 -2.51
CA GLN A 252 -30.52 11.97 -2.99
C GLN A 252 -30.55 13.30 -3.75
N ASN A 253 -29.67 14.25 -3.38
CA ASN A 253 -29.57 15.54 -4.03
C ASN A 253 -28.91 15.43 -5.43
N ASN A 254 -28.06 14.45 -5.66
CA ASN A 254 -27.29 14.30 -6.88
C ASN A 254 -27.95 13.38 -7.90
N ILE A 255 -28.81 12.44 -7.47
CA ILE A 255 -29.32 11.39 -8.34
C ILE A 255 -30.12 11.94 -9.53
N SER A 256 -30.95 12.95 -9.33
CA SER A 256 -31.72 13.57 -10.41
C SER A 256 -30.83 14.24 -11.44
N THR A 257 -29.79 14.94 -10.99
CA THR A 257 -28.80 15.60 -11.84
C THR A 257 -28.01 14.58 -12.66
N PHE A 258 -27.56 13.49 -12.02
CA PHE A 258 -26.81 12.43 -12.71
C PHE A 258 -27.68 11.71 -13.77
N ILE A 259 -28.94 11.43 -13.45
CA ILE A 259 -29.88 10.85 -14.42
C ILE A 259 -30.06 11.78 -15.63
N GLN A 260 -30.33 13.08 -15.40
CA GLN A 260 -30.49 14.05 -16.48
C GLN A 260 -29.24 14.15 -17.35
N GLN A 261 -28.06 14.16 -16.75
CA GLN A 261 -26.80 14.22 -17.50
C GLN A 261 -26.60 12.97 -18.36
N TYR A 262 -26.89 11.77 -17.81
CA TYR A 262 -26.77 10.52 -18.55
C TYR A 262 -27.82 10.43 -19.70
N GLU A 263 -29.04 10.93 -19.48
CA GLU A 263 -30.06 11.06 -20.50
C GLU A 263 -29.67 12.02 -21.65
N SER A 264 -29.03 13.13 -21.30
CA SER A 264 -28.48 14.06 -22.29
C SER A 264 -27.45 13.40 -23.19
N GLU A 265 -26.52 12.61 -22.59
CA GLU A 265 -25.51 11.87 -23.35
C GLU A 265 -26.14 10.80 -24.30
N ILE A 266 -27.30 10.25 -23.95
CA ILE A 266 -28.01 9.33 -24.87
C ILE A 266 -28.64 10.11 -26.01
N GLN A 267 -29.25 11.28 -25.73
CA GLN A 267 -29.93 12.11 -26.70
C GLN A 267 -28.99 12.75 -27.72
N ASP A 268 -27.83 13.22 -27.29
CA ASP A 268 -26.83 13.84 -28.15
C ASP A 268 -25.92 12.81 -28.87
N GLY A 269 -26.13 11.51 -28.60
CA GLY A 269 -25.39 10.42 -29.22
C GLY A 269 -24.01 10.16 -28.71
N THR A 270 -23.57 10.85 -27.66
CA THR A 270 -22.26 10.60 -27.02
C THR A 270 -22.24 9.31 -26.19
N ASN A 271 -23.41 8.83 -25.77
CA ASN A 271 -23.53 7.51 -25.15
C ASN A 271 -23.48 6.41 -26.23
N GLN A 272 -22.44 5.58 -26.18
CA GLN A 272 -22.22 4.51 -27.14
C GLN A 272 -22.98 3.21 -26.82
N LEU A 273 -23.59 3.08 -25.64
CA LEU A 273 -24.17 1.83 -25.16
C LEU A 273 -25.68 1.78 -25.27
N LEU A 274 -26.37 2.90 -25.16
CA LEU A 274 -27.84 2.99 -25.15
C LEU A 274 -28.40 3.85 -26.26
N GLU A 275 -29.61 3.50 -26.69
CA GLU A 275 -30.46 4.31 -27.57
C GLU A 275 -31.86 4.51 -26.95
N ASP A 276 -32.44 5.68 -27.17
CA ASP A 276 -33.81 6.01 -26.74
C ASP A 276 -34.82 5.46 -27.76
N VAL A 277 -35.67 4.54 -27.31
CA VAL A 277 -36.71 3.90 -28.14
C VAL A 277 -38.12 4.28 -27.68
N THR A 278 -38.27 5.30 -26.86
CA THR A 278 -39.54 5.73 -26.26
C THR A 278 -40.62 5.98 -27.31
N SER A 279 -40.32 6.73 -28.38
CA SER A 279 -41.25 7.04 -29.46
C SER A 279 -41.66 5.81 -30.28
N GLN A 280 -40.78 4.84 -30.45
CA GLN A 280 -41.06 3.59 -31.18
C GLN A 280 -42.04 2.70 -30.44
N ILE A 281 -41.92 2.64 -29.09
CA ILE A 281 -42.80 1.85 -28.24
C ILE A 281 -44.16 2.53 -28.07
N GLN A 282 -44.21 3.84 -27.93
CA GLN A 282 -45.46 4.62 -27.92
C GLN A 282 -46.28 4.43 -29.22
N ALA A 283 -45.63 4.39 -30.35
CA ALA A 283 -46.28 4.15 -31.62
C ALA A 283 -46.82 2.72 -31.80
N SER A 284 -46.27 1.75 -31.12
CA SER A 284 -46.68 0.33 -31.19
C SER A 284 -47.75 -0.05 -30.15
N THR A 285 -47.99 0.76 -29.14
CA THR A 285 -49.01 0.56 -28.10
C THR A 285 -50.25 1.41 -28.44
N SER A 286 -51.25 0.80 -29.01
CA SER A 286 -52.51 1.45 -29.41
C SER A 286 -53.46 1.85 -28.27
N ASN A 287 -53.01 1.94 -27.03
CA ASN A 287 -53.80 2.37 -25.87
C ASN A 287 -53.29 3.71 -25.33
N GLU A 288 -54.22 4.59 -24.99
CA GLU A 288 -54.06 5.98 -24.47
C GLU A 288 -53.24 6.17 -23.17
N ASN A 289 -52.43 5.20 -22.79
CA ASN A 289 -51.54 5.37 -21.63
C ASN A 289 -50.25 6.09 -22.08
N THR A 290 -50.21 7.39 -21.82
CA THR A 290 -49.02 8.21 -22.02
C THR A 290 -47.86 7.61 -21.23
N ILE A 291 -46.85 7.09 -21.93
CA ILE A 291 -45.63 6.60 -21.27
C ILE A 291 -44.94 7.78 -20.63
N THR A 292 -44.98 7.87 -19.32
CA THR A 292 -44.37 8.95 -18.53
C THR A 292 -42.86 8.79 -18.30
N GLN A 293 -42.30 7.64 -18.67
CA GLN A 293 -40.89 7.34 -18.48
C GLN A 293 -40.20 7.02 -19.81
N LYS A 294 -38.96 7.50 -19.98
CA LYS A 294 -38.16 7.18 -21.15
C LYS A 294 -37.72 5.72 -21.12
N ILE A 295 -37.75 5.09 -22.29
CA ILE A 295 -37.43 3.67 -22.49
C ILE A 295 -36.19 3.58 -23.39
N TYR A 296 -35.24 2.77 -22.94
CA TYR A 296 -33.95 2.60 -23.58
C TYR A 296 -33.71 1.16 -24.01
N LYS A 297 -32.87 0.98 -24.99
CA LYS A 297 -32.40 -0.30 -25.51
C LYS A 297 -30.87 -0.26 -25.62
N ILE A 298 -30.24 -1.40 -25.45
CA ILE A 298 -28.79 -1.55 -25.69
C ILE A 298 -28.57 -1.50 -27.20
N LYS A 299 -27.64 -0.66 -27.65
CA LYS A 299 -27.22 -0.60 -29.05
C LYS A 299 -26.66 -1.95 -29.51
N SER A 300 -27.12 -2.44 -30.63
CA SER A 300 -26.52 -3.60 -31.29
C SER A 300 -25.17 -3.17 -31.87
N ASN A 301 -24.10 -3.88 -31.52
CA ASN A 301 -22.80 -3.68 -32.18
C ASN A 301 -22.85 -4.11 -33.61
#